data_3ad3a9272a4d9d5731f2c8f4a0764f92
#
_entry.id   3ad3a9272a4d9d5731f2c8f4a0764f92
#
_cell.length_a   1.000
_cell.length_b   1.000
_cell.length_c   1.000
_cell.angle_alpha   90.00
_cell.angle_beta   90.00
_cell.angle_gamma   90.00
#
_symmetry.space_group_name_H-M   'P 1'
#
loop_
_entity.id
_entity.type
_entity.pdbx_description
1 polymer ?
#
loop_
_entity_poly.entity_id
_entity_poly.type
_entity_poly.pdbx_seq_one_letter_code
_entity_poly.pdbx_strand_id
1 'polypeptide(L)'
;HAITAEAAATGELRGEMGRNGAADWGVHWYASTLPWGLTDLFPGMNGEGEVETVFHEYWHAVQSSFISTLDWDARHELMGPVWFTEGSAEFMAKFLAEKLRSDGKMPKVLRMDNPHTYESQMSGKLFSIDEKMSGECSGTTLTSIVQYSDRCVGLGYELGAWGIAYLVSKTSDDVLLTDFLPVVEELGFEKAFEQTFGLTLLEFNDEFMDFFMSSTEGEKLAMLPRP
;
A
#
# COMPACT_ATOMS: atom_id res chain seq x y z
N HIS A 1 -4.03 24.02 7.44
CA HIS A 1 -4.26 24.88 6.27
C HIS A 1 -3.24 26.03 6.18
N ALA A 2 -2.88 26.73 7.29
CA ALA A 2 -1.90 27.82 7.25
C ALA A 2 -0.50 27.32 6.87
N ILE A 3 -0.03 26.27 7.53
CA ILE A 3 1.29 25.65 7.24
C ILE A 3 1.38 25.18 5.79
N THR A 4 0.33 24.57 5.29
CA THR A 4 0.28 24.11 3.90
C THR A 4 0.32 25.26 2.89
N ALA A 5 -0.41 26.34 3.17
CA ALA A 5 -0.40 27.51 2.29
C ALA A 5 0.98 28.16 2.24
N GLU A 6 1.69 28.21 3.36
CA GLU A 6 3.06 28.74 3.44
C GLU A 6 4.04 27.83 2.69
N ALA A 7 4.02 26.52 2.93
CA ALA A 7 4.87 25.56 2.25
C ALA A 7 4.60 25.52 0.74
N ALA A 8 3.33 25.62 0.33
CA ALA A 8 2.98 25.70 -1.08
C ALA A 8 3.48 27.02 -1.73
N ALA A 9 3.38 28.14 -1.01
CA ALA A 9 3.85 29.43 -1.50
C ALA A 9 5.37 29.49 -1.65
N THR A 10 6.12 28.83 -0.77
CA THR A 10 7.60 28.77 -0.82
C THR A 10 8.11 27.70 -1.78
N GLY A 11 7.27 26.76 -2.22
CA GLY A 11 7.67 25.60 -3.03
C GLY A 11 8.44 24.54 -2.23
N GLU A 12 8.59 24.71 -0.92
CA GLU A 12 9.35 23.83 -0.03
C GLU A 12 8.71 22.41 -0.01
N LEU A 13 7.41 22.35 0.14
CA LEU A 13 6.69 21.08 0.16
C LEU A 13 6.81 20.29 -1.15
N ARG A 14 6.92 20.97 -2.30
CA ARG A 14 7.19 20.31 -3.58
C ARG A 14 8.54 19.61 -3.62
N GLY A 15 9.55 20.21 -3.02
CA GLY A 15 10.88 19.62 -2.95
C GLY A 15 10.89 18.34 -2.12
N GLU A 16 10.14 18.32 -1.04
CA GLU A 16 10.05 17.15 -0.14
C GLU A 16 9.17 16.03 -0.70
N MET A 17 8.01 16.37 -1.25
CA MET A 17 7.07 15.38 -1.77
C MET A 17 7.52 14.74 -3.09
N GLY A 18 8.34 15.43 -3.87
CA GLY A 18 8.78 14.91 -5.16
C GLY A 18 7.64 14.75 -6.17
N ARG A 19 7.87 13.91 -7.19
CA ARG A 19 6.90 13.67 -8.27
C ARG A 19 5.86 12.61 -7.93
N ASN A 20 6.21 11.69 -7.06
CA ASN A 20 5.37 10.54 -6.74
C ASN A 20 4.39 10.78 -5.59
N GLY A 21 4.43 11.95 -4.99
CA GLY A 21 3.61 12.25 -3.84
C GLY A 21 4.16 11.63 -2.56
N ALA A 22 3.59 12.04 -1.45
CA ALA A 22 3.82 11.49 -0.13
C ALA A 22 2.66 11.83 0.78
N ALA A 23 2.37 10.99 1.76
CA ALA A 23 1.47 11.29 2.86
C ALA A 23 2.29 11.52 4.13
N ASP A 24 2.08 12.67 4.75
CA ASP A 24 2.68 12.97 6.04
C ASP A 24 1.78 12.45 7.17
N TRP A 25 2.37 12.08 8.27
CA TRP A 25 1.73 11.36 9.35
C TRP A 25 1.33 12.26 10.52
N GLY A 26 0.41 11.79 11.31
CA GLY A 26 -0.01 12.50 12.51
C GLY A 26 -0.84 13.73 12.20
N VAL A 27 -0.57 14.81 12.91
CA VAL A 27 -1.34 16.06 12.79
C VAL A 27 -1.16 16.78 11.45
N HIS A 28 -0.18 16.40 10.67
CA HIS A 28 0.18 17.03 9.40
C HIS A 28 -0.18 16.21 8.17
N TRP A 29 -0.70 15.00 8.31
CA TRP A 29 -1.01 14.13 7.17
C TRP A 29 -1.89 14.80 6.11
N TYR A 30 -2.84 15.60 6.55
CA TYR A 30 -3.72 16.33 5.66
C TYR A 30 -2.99 17.35 4.79
N ALA A 31 -1.81 17.78 5.18
CA ALA A 31 -1.01 18.74 4.42
C ALA A 31 -0.46 18.12 3.15
N SER A 32 -0.05 16.86 3.21
CA SER A 32 0.52 16.15 2.07
C SER A 32 -0.52 15.60 1.10
N THR A 33 -1.75 15.38 1.56
CA THR A 33 -2.84 14.82 0.74
C THR A 33 -3.80 15.89 0.20
N LEU A 34 -3.42 17.14 0.19
CA LEU A 34 -4.28 18.21 -0.28
C LEU A 34 -4.45 18.23 -1.80
N PRO A 35 -5.59 18.78 -2.30
CA PRO A 35 -5.83 18.88 -3.74
C PRO A 35 -4.73 19.57 -4.54
N TRP A 36 -4.00 20.52 -3.94
CA TRP A 36 -2.87 21.15 -4.62
C TRP A 36 -1.70 20.19 -4.82
N GLY A 37 -1.51 19.22 -3.92
CA GLY A 37 -0.56 18.14 -4.12
C GLY A 37 -0.88 17.33 -5.37
N LEU A 38 -2.15 17.03 -5.59
CA LEU A 38 -2.60 16.35 -6.80
C LEU A 38 -2.33 17.16 -8.07
N THR A 39 -2.60 18.46 -8.03
CA THR A 39 -2.40 19.33 -9.20
C THR A 39 -0.95 19.66 -9.48
N ASP A 40 -0.15 19.79 -8.42
CA ASP A 40 1.25 20.18 -8.53
C ASP A 40 2.21 19.00 -8.71
N LEU A 41 1.89 17.87 -8.12
CA LEU A 41 2.68 16.63 -8.29
C LEU A 41 2.34 15.92 -9.60
N PHE A 42 1.10 16.03 -10.03
CA PHE A 42 0.59 15.35 -11.23
C PHE A 42 0.03 16.35 -12.25
N PRO A 43 0.82 17.34 -12.70
CA PRO A 43 0.35 18.29 -13.72
C PRO A 43 0.11 17.54 -15.02
N GLY A 44 -1.16 17.38 -15.40
CA GLY A 44 -1.54 16.60 -16.55
C GLY A 44 -1.55 15.10 -16.29
N MET A 45 -2.15 14.71 -15.15
CA MET A 45 -2.44 13.30 -14.83
C MET A 45 -3.02 12.58 -16.05
N ASN A 46 -2.16 11.91 -16.82
CA ASN A 46 -2.51 11.22 -18.04
C ASN A 46 -2.29 9.72 -17.91
N GLY A 47 -1.75 9.26 -16.78
CA GLY A 47 -1.33 7.90 -16.56
C GLY A 47 -2.05 7.19 -15.39
N GLU A 48 -2.29 5.90 -15.55
CA GLU A 48 -2.85 5.06 -14.46
C GLU A 48 -1.96 5.04 -13.23
N GLY A 49 -0.65 5.01 -13.42
CA GLY A 49 0.30 5.02 -12.32
C GLY A 49 0.16 6.25 -11.42
N GLU A 50 -0.27 7.39 -11.97
CA GLU A 50 -0.50 8.61 -11.18
C GLU A 50 -1.77 8.50 -10.35
N VAL A 51 -2.84 7.91 -10.89
CA VAL A 51 -4.08 7.64 -10.14
C VAL A 51 -3.81 6.69 -8.98
N GLU A 52 -3.07 5.63 -9.25
CA GLU A 52 -2.71 4.65 -8.24
C GLU A 52 -1.83 5.25 -7.16
N THR A 53 -0.88 6.11 -7.52
CA THR A 53 -0.07 6.83 -6.53
C THR A 53 -0.94 7.66 -5.60
N VAL A 54 -1.97 8.34 -6.13
CA VAL A 54 -2.93 9.10 -5.29
C VAL A 54 -3.65 8.18 -4.31
N PHE A 55 -4.15 7.04 -4.77
CA PHE A 55 -4.82 6.08 -3.88
C PHE A 55 -3.86 5.43 -2.89
N HIS A 56 -2.63 5.16 -3.30
CA HIS A 56 -1.56 4.66 -2.44
C HIS A 56 -1.29 5.62 -1.28
N GLU A 57 -1.02 6.88 -1.58
CA GLU A 57 -0.76 7.90 -0.55
C GLU A 57 -1.99 8.17 0.32
N TYR A 58 -3.19 8.14 -0.28
CA TYR A 58 -4.42 8.27 0.49
C TYR A 58 -4.61 7.08 1.45
N TRP A 59 -4.22 5.87 1.07
CA TRP A 59 -4.26 4.72 1.96
C TRP A 59 -3.34 4.90 3.17
N HIS A 60 -2.16 5.46 3.00
CA HIS A 60 -1.30 5.82 4.13
C HIS A 60 -1.98 6.81 5.08
N ALA A 61 -2.73 7.78 4.55
CA ALA A 61 -3.53 8.67 5.39
C ALA A 61 -4.63 7.92 6.15
N VAL A 62 -5.24 6.91 5.53
CA VAL A 62 -6.24 6.03 6.20
C VAL A 62 -5.58 5.23 7.32
N GLN A 63 -4.49 4.52 7.05
CA GLN A 63 -3.72 3.79 8.08
C GLN A 63 -3.38 4.70 9.26
N SER A 64 -2.86 5.87 8.96
CA SER A 64 -2.47 6.88 9.95
C SER A 64 -3.62 7.38 10.81
N SER A 65 -4.84 7.41 10.26
CA SER A 65 -6.02 7.94 10.96
C SER A 65 -6.48 7.08 12.13
N PHE A 66 -6.05 5.83 12.19
CA PHE A 66 -6.34 4.90 13.29
C PHE A 66 -5.34 4.96 14.45
N ILE A 67 -4.29 5.78 14.31
CA ILE A 67 -3.22 5.90 15.31
C ILE A 67 -3.19 7.33 15.83
N SER A 68 -3.55 7.52 17.10
CA SER A 68 -3.70 8.84 17.72
C SER A 68 -2.42 9.36 18.35
N THR A 69 -1.46 8.48 18.71
CA THR A 69 -0.19 8.92 19.28
C THR A 69 0.56 9.87 18.32
N LEU A 70 1.20 10.90 18.88
CA LEU A 70 2.04 11.85 18.14
C LEU A 70 3.53 11.49 18.18
N ASP A 71 3.89 10.45 18.93
CA ASP A 71 5.25 9.93 18.98
C ASP A 71 5.57 9.21 17.67
N TRP A 72 6.60 9.67 16.98
CA TRP A 72 6.97 9.18 15.66
C TRP A 72 7.38 7.71 15.64
N ASP A 73 8.21 7.31 16.60
CA ASP A 73 8.72 5.94 16.66
C ASP A 73 7.59 4.96 17.03
N ALA A 74 6.76 5.33 18.00
CA ALA A 74 5.58 4.55 18.37
C ALA A 74 4.59 4.41 17.21
N ARG A 75 4.40 5.46 16.40
CA ARG A 75 3.55 5.37 15.20
C ARG A 75 4.10 4.38 14.18
N HIS A 76 5.39 4.44 13.90
CA HIS A 76 6.03 3.51 12.98
C HIS A 76 5.93 2.07 13.45
N GLU A 77 6.11 1.82 14.74
CA GLU A 77 5.92 0.49 15.32
C GLU A 77 4.48 -0.02 15.15
N LEU A 78 3.49 0.83 15.38
CA LEU A 78 2.08 0.51 15.22
C LEU A 78 1.67 0.31 13.76
N MET A 79 2.27 1.05 12.82
CA MET A 79 2.06 0.86 11.38
C MET A 79 2.58 -0.49 10.89
N GLY A 80 3.56 -1.05 11.60
CA GLY A 80 4.16 -2.33 11.28
C GLY A 80 5.28 -2.25 10.25
N PRO A 81 5.77 -3.41 9.78
CA PRO A 81 6.88 -3.49 8.84
C PRO A 81 6.53 -2.93 7.46
N VAL A 82 7.55 -2.47 6.76
CA VAL A 82 7.41 -1.84 5.42
C VAL A 82 6.64 -2.73 4.44
N TRP A 83 6.86 -4.04 4.45
CA TRP A 83 6.13 -4.93 3.55
C TRP A 83 4.61 -4.88 3.76
N PHE A 84 4.16 -4.66 5.01
CA PHE A 84 2.72 -4.55 5.32
C PHE A 84 2.20 -3.14 5.02
N THR A 85 2.92 -2.12 5.48
CA THR A 85 2.53 -0.72 5.31
C THR A 85 2.43 -0.37 3.82
N GLU A 86 3.51 -0.60 3.07
CA GLU A 86 3.59 -0.30 1.65
C GLU A 86 2.83 -1.32 0.79
N GLY A 87 2.91 -2.60 1.15
CA GLY A 87 2.18 -3.66 0.45
C GLY A 87 0.67 -3.45 0.51
N SER A 88 0.13 -3.00 1.65
CA SER A 88 -1.29 -2.71 1.75
C SER A 88 -1.68 -1.45 0.98
N ALA A 89 -0.83 -0.42 0.93
CA ALA A 89 -1.07 0.75 0.12
C ALA A 89 -1.06 0.40 -1.39
N GLU A 90 -0.10 -0.40 -1.83
CA GLU A 90 0.00 -0.90 -3.20
C GLU A 90 -1.20 -1.75 -3.63
N PHE A 91 -1.62 -2.68 -2.77
CA PHE A 91 -2.79 -3.52 -3.02
C PHE A 91 -4.07 -2.70 -3.05
N MET A 92 -4.33 -1.91 -2.00
CA MET A 92 -5.56 -1.15 -1.86
C MET A 92 -5.71 -0.07 -2.94
N ALA A 93 -4.62 0.54 -3.38
CA ALA A 93 -4.65 1.50 -4.49
C ALA A 93 -5.26 0.87 -5.75
N LYS A 94 -4.80 -0.32 -6.12
CA LYS A 94 -5.27 -1.02 -7.32
C LYS A 94 -6.68 -1.58 -7.15
N PHE A 95 -6.94 -2.19 -6.00
CA PHE A 95 -8.23 -2.76 -5.66
C PHE A 95 -9.35 -1.71 -5.65
N LEU A 96 -9.12 -0.57 -4.97
CA LEU A 96 -10.10 0.52 -4.89
C LEU A 96 -10.27 1.23 -6.25
N ALA A 97 -9.20 1.42 -7.01
CA ALA A 97 -9.30 2.00 -8.35
C ALA A 97 -10.18 1.14 -9.26
N GLU A 98 -10.00 -0.18 -9.25
CA GLU A 98 -10.83 -1.11 -10.02
C GLU A 98 -12.28 -1.11 -9.53
N LYS A 99 -12.49 -1.11 -8.22
CA LYS A 99 -13.82 -1.03 -7.63
C LYS A 99 -14.56 0.24 -8.04
N LEU A 100 -13.92 1.40 -7.96
CA LEU A 100 -14.51 2.67 -8.40
C LEU A 100 -14.77 2.70 -9.91
N ARG A 101 -13.92 2.04 -10.68
CA ARG A 101 -14.09 1.92 -12.13
C ARG A 101 -15.29 1.01 -12.46
N SER A 102 -15.38 -0.16 -11.86
CA SER A 102 -16.48 -1.10 -12.07
C SER A 102 -17.83 -0.53 -11.63
N ASP A 103 -17.84 0.24 -10.54
CA ASP A 103 -19.02 0.95 -10.05
C ASP A 103 -19.39 2.21 -10.89
N GLY A 104 -18.57 2.58 -11.87
CA GLY A 104 -18.75 3.80 -12.65
C GLY A 104 -18.54 5.10 -11.84
N LYS A 105 -17.90 4.99 -10.68
CA LYS A 105 -17.66 6.11 -9.74
C LYS A 105 -16.30 6.77 -9.93
N MET A 106 -15.42 6.22 -10.78
CA MET A 106 -14.12 6.81 -11.04
C MET A 106 -14.30 8.25 -11.55
N PRO A 107 -13.67 9.26 -10.91
CA PRO A 107 -13.75 10.64 -11.36
C PRO A 107 -13.30 10.80 -12.81
N LYS A 108 -14.02 11.63 -13.59
CA LYS A 108 -13.69 11.82 -15.01
C LYS A 108 -12.28 12.30 -15.26
N VAL A 109 -11.73 13.12 -14.39
CA VAL A 109 -10.36 13.64 -14.42
C VAL A 109 -9.31 12.52 -14.29
N LEU A 110 -9.69 11.41 -13.69
CA LEU A 110 -8.84 10.24 -13.48
C LEU A 110 -9.13 9.11 -14.50
N ARG A 111 -10.04 9.33 -15.44
CA ARG A 111 -10.36 8.32 -16.47
C ARG A 111 -9.26 8.23 -17.50
N MET A 112 -8.95 7.01 -17.81
CA MET A 112 -7.98 6.62 -18.83
C MET A 112 -8.70 5.97 -19.99
N ASP A 113 -8.22 6.20 -21.20
CA ASP A 113 -8.81 5.62 -22.41
C ASP A 113 -8.58 4.10 -22.52
N ASN A 114 -7.51 3.60 -21.89
CA ASN A 114 -7.18 2.17 -21.88
C ASN A 114 -6.55 1.77 -20.54
N PRO A 115 -7.36 1.64 -19.48
CA PRO A 115 -6.85 1.31 -18.16
C PRO A 115 -6.32 -0.12 -18.07
N HIS A 116 -5.17 -0.31 -17.44
CA HIS A 116 -4.77 -1.63 -17.00
C HIS A 116 -5.76 -2.12 -15.94
N THR A 117 -6.20 -3.35 -16.08
CA THR A 117 -7.07 -3.95 -15.06
C THR A 117 -6.28 -4.23 -13.79
N TYR A 118 -6.96 -4.29 -12.65
CA TYR A 118 -6.37 -4.72 -11.38
C TYR A 118 -5.58 -6.03 -11.53
N GLU A 119 -6.15 -7.03 -12.22
CA GLU A 119 -5.50 -8.30 -12.49
C GLU A 119 -4.21 -8.14 -13.31
N SER A 120 -4.23 -7.32 -14.37
CA SER A 120 -3.05 -7.10 -15.21
C SER A 120 -1.93 -6.37 -14.46
N GLN A 121 -2.27 -5.49 -13.55
CA GLN A 121 -1.30 -4.77 -12.72
C GLN A 121 -0.67 -5.67 -11.65
N MET A 122 -1.47 -6.53 -11.02
CA MET A 122 -0.96 -7.53 -10.11
C MET A 122 -0.07 -8.55 -10.84
N SER A 123 -0.48 -9.03 -12.03
CA SER A 123 0.36 -9.88 -12.88
C SER A 123 1.69 -9.20 -13.24
N GLY A 124 1.66 -7.91 -13.60
CA GLY A 124 2.87 -7.16 -13.92
C GLY A 124 3.92 -7.15 -12.79
N LYS A 125 3.48 -7.19 -11.52
CA LYS A 125 4.38 -7.29 -10.37
C LYS A 125 5.13 -8.62 -10.30
N LEU A 126 4.54 -9.72 -10.78
CA LEU A 126 5.17 -11.04 -10.73
C LEU A 126 6.51 -11.08 -11.46
N PHE A 127 6.59 -10.43 -12.62
CA PHE A 127 7.84 -10.36 -13.37
C PHE A 127 8.95 -9.65 -12.58
N SER A 128 8.64 -8.51 -11.99
CA SER A 128 9.62 -7.77 -11.16
C SER A 128 10.02 -8.53 -9.90
N ILE A 129 9.07 -9.22 -9.26
CA ILE A 129 9.34 -10.08 -8.10
C ILE A 129 10.30 -11.21 -8.48
N ASP A 130 10.02 -11.91 -9.58
CA ASP A 130 10.86 -13.03 -10.06
C ASP A 130 12.28 -12.56 -10.40
N GLU A 131 12.42 -11.41 -11.05
CA GLU A 131 13.72 -10.81 -11.36
C GLU A 131 14.52 -10.49 -10.08
N LYS A 132 13.89 -9.83 -9.11
CA LYS A 132 14.53 -9.48 -7.84
C LYS A 132 14.88 -10.70 -7.00
N MET A 133 13.96 -11.66 -6.89
CA MET A 133 14.17 -12.87 -6.08
C MET A 133 15.17 -13.84 -6.70
N SER A 134 15.32 -13.87 -8.02
CA SER A 134 16.38 -14.64 -8.69
C SER A 134 17.73 -13.91 -8.69
N GLY A 135 17.76 -12.61 -8.42
CA GLY A 135 18.93 -11.75 -8.42
C GLY A 135 19.35 -11.30 -7.02
N GLU A 136 19.36 -9.99 -6.84
CA GLU A 136 19.91 -9.32 -5.64
C GLU A 136 19.16 -9.63 -4.33
N CYS A 137 17.91 -10.02 -4.40
CA CYS A 137 17.06 -10.35 -3.27
C CYS A 137 16.84 -11.86 -3.08
N SER A 138 17.72 -12.68 -3.63
CA SER A 138 17.64 -14.13 -3.47
C SER A 138 17.67 -14.54 -2.00
N GLY A 139 16.72 -15.38 -1.61
CA GLY A 139 16.56 -15.85 -0.22
C GLY A 139 15.87 -14.87 0.72
N THR A 140 15.44 -13.69 0.24
CA THR A 140 14.61 -12.77 1.02
C THR A 140 13.19 -13.34 1.15
N THR A 141 12.66 -13.32 2.37
CA THR A 141 11.25 -13.65 2.65
C THR A 141 10.45 -12.37 2.89
N LEU A 142 9.14 -12.41 2.70
CA LEU A 142 8.30 -11.22 2.81
C LEU A 142 8.45 -10.55 4.18
N THR A 143 8.31 -11.30 5.26
CA THR A 143 8.36 -10.74 6.62
C THR A 143 9.76 -10.30 7.07
N SER A 144 10.80 -10.58 6.30
CA SER A 144 12.15 -10.07 6.56
C SER A 144 12.36 -8.62 6.10
N ILE A 145 11.40 -8.04 5.36
CA ILE A 145 11.48 -6.67 4.84
C ILE A 145 10.79 -5.73 5.84
N VAL A 146 11.53 -5.26 6.81
CA VAL A 146 10.98 -4.53 7.97
C VAL A 146 11.10 -3.02 7.81
N GLN A 147 12.21 -2.53 7.25
CA GLN A 147 12.56 -1.11 7.22
C GLN A 147 12.82 -0.59 5.80
N TYR A 148 12.63 0.73 5.61
CA TYR A 148 12.94 1.40 4.34
C TYR A 148 14.42 1.34 3.95
N SER A 149 15.31 1.11 4.91
CA SER A 149 16.75 0.91 4.68
C SER A 149 17.11 -0.51 4.23
N ASP A 150 16.18 -1.44 4.22
CA ASP A 150 16.42 -2.81 3.82
C ASP A 150 16.79 -2.88 2.32
N ARG A 151 17.81 -3.68 2.00
CA ARG A 151 18.31 -3.81 0.63
C ARG A 151 17.20 -4.16 -0.38
N CYS A 152 16.27 -5.00 0.04
CA CYS A 152 15.19 -5.51 -0.79
C CYS A 152 13.85 -4.80 -0.54
N VAL A 153 13.88 -3.57 -0.06
CA VAL A 153 12.67 -2.79 0.24
C VAL A 153 11.68 -2.74 -0.93
N GLY A 154 12.16 -2.69 -2.17
CA GLY A 154 11.30 -2.74 -3.36
C GLY A 154 10.44 -4.01 -3.49
N LEU A 155 10.89 -5.14 -2.91
CA LEU A 155 10.03 -6.32 -2.77
C LEU A 155 8.91 -6.10 -1.74
N GLY A 156 9.12 -5.26 -0.73
CA GLY A 156 8.09 -4.92 0.25
C GLY A 156 6.84 -4.33 -0.40
N TYR A 157 7.01 -3.51 -1.43
CA TYR A 157 5.90 -2.97 -2.23
C TYR A 157 5.23 -4.04 -3.09
N GLU A 158 6.01 -4.81 -3.82
CA GLU A 158 5.50 -5.72 -4.86
C GLU A 158 5.01 -7.04 -4.27
N LEU A 159 5.87 -7.75 -3.56
CA LEU A 159 5.53 -9.01 -2.89
C LEU A 159 4.59 -8.76 -1.71
N GLY A 160 4.73 -7.59 -1.03
CA GLY A 160 3.81 -7.14 0.01
C GLY A 160 2.37 -7.00 -0.50
N ALA A 161 2.18 -6.41 -1.69
CA ALA A 161 0.84 -6.33 -2.29
C ALA A 161 0.21 -7.72 -2.49
N TRP A 162 0.98 -8.71 -2.90
CA TRP A 162 0.54 -10.10 -3.03
C TRP A 162 0.25 -10.76 -1.66
N GLY A 163 1.09 -10.47 -0.65
CA GLY A 163 0.86 -10.92 0.72
C GLY A 163 -0.44 -10.40 1.31
N ILE A 164 -0.73 -9.11 1.07
CA ILE A 164 -2.01 -8.50 1.50
C ILE A 164 -3.18 -9.09 0.70
N ALA A 165 -3.06 -9.25 -0.62
CA ALA A 165 -4.09 -9.90 -1.43
C ALA A 165 -4.42 -11.31 -0.89
N TYR A 166 -3.38 -12.06 -0.49
CA TYR A 166 -3.53 -13.38 0.11
C TYR A 166 -4.31 -13.33 1.43
N LEU A 167 -3.97 -12.43 2.35
CA LEU A 167 -4.69 -12.23 3.61
C LEU A 167 -6.16 -11.85 3.38
N VAL A 168 -6.41 -10.91 2.49
CA VAL A 168 -7.77 -10.48 2.12
C VAL A 168 -8.57 -11.63 1.50
N SER A 169 -7.96 -12.44 0.64
CA SER A 169 -8.63 -13.60 0.01
C SER A 169 -9.08 -14.68 1.01
N LYS A 170 -8.43 -14.75 2.17
CA LYS A 170 -8.76 -15.70 3.26
C LYS A 170 -9.79 -15.14 4.25
N THR A 171 -10.08 -13.86 4.18
CA THR A 171 -10.93 -13.14 5.15
C THR A 171 -12.06 -12.39 4.44
N SER A 172 -11.97 -11.07 4.37
CA SER A 172 -12.94 -10.21 3.67
C SER A 172 -12.25 -9.01 3.02
N ASP A 173 -12.90 -8.41 2.03
CA ASP A 173 -12.38 -7.27 1.27
C ASP A 173 -12.14 -6.03 2.12
N ASP A 174 -12.80 -5.92 3.25
CA ASP A 174 -12.74 -4.80 4.20
C ASP A 174 -11.99 -5.11 5.50
N VAL A 175 -11.41 -6.32 5.64
CA VAL A 175 -10.76 -6.79 6.87
C VAL A 175 -9.73 -5.81 7.43
N LEU A 176 -8.97 -5.14 6.57
CA LEU A 176 -7.99 -4.14 7.02
C LEU A 176 -8.66 -2.96 7.72
N LEU A 177 -9.83 -2.52 7.23
CA LEU A 177 -10.55 -1.36 7.76
C LEU A 177 -11.44 -1.71 8.96
N THR A 178 -12.04 -2.91 8.95
CA THR A 178 -13.06 -3.29 9.94
C THR A 178 -12.49 -4.04 11.13
N ASP A 179 -11.43 -4.82 10.92
CA ASP A 179 -10.92 -5.73 11.95
C ASP A 179 -9.49 -5.42 12.37
N PHE A 180 -8.59 -5.08 11.43
CA PHE A 180 -7.17 -4.86 11.73
C PHE A 180 -6.88 -3.44 12.25
N LEU A 181 -7.12 -2.41 11.43
CA LEU A 181 -6.76 -1.04 11.77
C LEU A 181 -7.43 -0.52 13.05
N PRO A 182 -8.72 -0.86 13.34
CA PRO A 182 -9.37 -0.38 14.56
C PRO A 182 -8.75 -0.86 15.87
N VAL A 183 -7.99 -1.95 15.84
CA VAL A 183 -7.41 -2.55 17.05
C VAL A 183 -5.90 -2.38 17.16
N VAL A 184 -5.24 -1.87 16.12
CA VAL A 184 -3.78 -1.80 16.04
C VAL A 184 -3.18 -0.90 17.13
N GLU A 185 -3.80 0.22 17.46
CA GLU A 185 -3.30 1.13 18.49
C GLU A 185 -3.40 0.52 19.90
N GLU A 186 -4.44 -0.27 20.17
CA GLU A 186 -4.64 -0.91 21.48
C GLU A 186 -3.74 -2.13 21.65
N LEU A 187 -3.62 -2.97 20.62
CA LEU A 187 -2.97 -4.28 20.72
C LEU A 187 -1.50 -4.26 20.31
N GLY A 188 -1.08 -3.27 19.52
CA GLY A 188 0.17 -3.31 18.77
C GLY A 188 0.05 -4.17 17.51
N PHE A 189 0.97 -3.95 16.55
CA PHE A 189 0.91 -4.56 15.22
C PHE A 189 0.80 -6.10 15.25
N GLU A 190 1.72 -6.77 15.93
CA GLU A 190 1.79 -8.24 15.90
C GLU A 190 0.55 -8.92 16.48
N LYS A 191 0.03 -8.40 17.61
CA LYS A 191 -1.18 -8.96 18.22
C LYS A 191 -2.43 -8.65 17.40
N ALA A 192 -2.51 -7.45 16.83
CA ALA A 192 -3.59 -7.08 15.93
C ALA A 192 -3.59 -7.99 14.70
N PHE A 193 -2.41 -8.29 14.15
CA PHE A 193 -2.24 -9.21 13.03
C PHE A 193 -2.72 -10.62 13.39
N GLU A 194 -2.22 -11.18 14.49
CA GLU A 194 -2.61 -12.51 14.95
C GLU A 194 -4.12 -12.60 15.23
N GLN A 195 -4.68 -11.59 15.93
CA GLN A 195 -6.11 -11.55 16.21
C GLN A 195 -6.97 -11.49 14.96
N THR A 196 -6.55 -10.69 13.96
CA THR A 196 -7.33 -10.45 12.75
C THR A 196 -7.24 -11.61 11.76
N PHE A 197 -6.04 -12.14 11.56
CA PHE A 197 -5.80 -13.13 10.51
C PHE A 197 -5.69 -14.58 11.05
N GLY A 198 -5.64 -14.76 12.37
CA GLY A 198 -5.53 -16.07 13.01
C GLY A 198 -4.17 -16.75 12.85
N LEU A 199 -3.15 -16.00 12.43
CA LEU A 199 -1.79 -16.48 12.15
C LEU A 199 -0.79 -15.52 12.79
N THR A 200 0.28 -16.05 13.34
CA THR A 200 1.46 -15.25 13.64
C THR A 200 2.14 -14.77 12.35
N LEU A 201 2.99 -13.76 12.42
CA LEU A 201 3.76 -13.30 11.26
C LEU A 201 4.63 -14.42 10.64
N LEU A 202 5.17 -15.29 11.47
CA LEU A 202 5.98 -16.42 11.01
C LEU A 202 5.13 -17.45 10.25
N GLU A 203 4.01 -17.87 10.82
CA GLU A 203 3.08 -18.80 10.19
C GLU A 203 2.55 -18.24 8.87
N PHE A 204 2.18 -16.96 8.85
CA PHE A 204 1.78 -16.28 7.63
C PHE A 204 2.90 -16.29 6.57
N ASN A 205 4.14 -15.94 6.98
CA ASN A 205 5.26 -15.94 6.06
C ASN A 205 5.44 -17.31 5.40
N ASP A 206 5.44 -18.36 6.21
CA ASP A 206 5.66 -19.73 5.73
C ASP A 206 4.53 -20.16 4.80
N GLU A 207 3.27 -19.94 5.20
CA GLU A 207 2.10 -20.29 4.38
C GLU A 207 2.04 -19.49 3.07
N PHE A 208 2.26 -18.18 3.15
CA PHE A 208 2.23 -17.32 1.98
C PHE A 208 3.40 -17.61 1.01
N MET A 209 4.61 -17.74 1.52
CA MET A 209 5.78 -18.01 0.67
C MET A 209 5.69 -19.40 0.03
N ASP A 210 5.20 -20.40 0.74
CA ASP A 210 4.96 -21.72 0.16
C ASP A 210 3.93 -21.65 -0.98
N PHE A 211 2.79 -20.99 -0.75
CA PHE A 211 1.79 -20.73 -1.80
C PHE A 211 2.41 -19.94 -2.96
N PHE A 212 3.09 -18.83 -2.69
CA PHE A 212 3.59 -17.94 -3.72
C PHE A 212 4.66 -18.61 -4.61
N MET A 213 5.54 -19.40 -4.02
CA MET A 213 6.63 -20.08 -4.74
C MET A 213 6.16 -21.33 -5.47
N SER A 214 5.14 -22.04 -4.96
CA SER A 214 4.65 -23.29 -5.57
C SER A 214 3.56 -23.09 -6.62
N SER A 215 2.82 -21.97 -6.56
CA SER A 215 1.68 -21.72 -7.45
C SER A 215 2.10 -21.17 -8.81
N THR A 216 1.38 -21.57 -9.83
CA THR A 216 1.45 -20.95 -11.17
C THR A 216 0.90 -19.51 -11.14
N GLU A 217 1.24 -18.70 -12.14
CA GLU A 217 0.66 -17.38 -12.31
C GLU A 217 -0.88 -17.40 -12.32
N GLY A 218 -1.47 -18.36 -13.04
CA GLY A 218 -2.93 -18.49 -13.10
C GLY A 218 -3.57 -18.78 -11.75
N GLU A 219 -2.93 -19.59 -10.89
CA GLU A 219 -3.41 -19.85 -9.53
C GLU A 219 -3.28 -18.62 -8.64
N LYS A 220 -2.17 -17.87 -8.75
CA LYS A 220 -1.99 -16.60 -8.04
C LYS A 220 -3.07 -15.60 -8.44
N LEU A 221 -3.33 -15.44 -9.73
CA LEU A 221 -4.36 -14.52 -10.23
C LEU A 221 -5.77 -14.98 -9.82
N ALA A 222 -6.03 -16.28 -9.79
CA ALA A 222 -7.32 -16.82 -9.34
C ALA A 222 -7.59 -16.59 -7.85
N MET A 223 -6.54 -16.41 -7.03
CA MET A 223 -6.61 -16.10 -5.61
C MET A 223 -7.02 -14.65 -5.35
N LEU A 224 -6.76 -13.73 -6.29
CA LEU A 224 -7.01 -12.30 -6.08
C LEU A 224 -8.46 -12.02 -5.68
N PRO A 225 -8.70 -11.23 -4.62
CA PRO A 225 -10.03 -10.74 -4.28
C PRO A 225 -10.63 -9.96 -5.45
N ARG A 226 -11.93 -10.07 -5.64
CA ARG A 226 -12.62 -9.36 -6.74
C ARG A 226 -13.26 -8.10 -6.20
N PRO A 227 -12.86 -6.90 -6.68
CA PRO A 227 -13.43 -5.63 -6.25
C PRO A 227 -14.89 -5.42 -6.66
#